data_437875fdf74bf03455f8c40d1271053b
#
_entry.id   437875fdf74bf03455f8c40d1271053b
#
_cell.length_a   1.000
_cell.length_b   1.000
_cell.length_c   1.000
_cell.angle_alpha   90.00
_cell.angle_beta   90.00
_cell.angle_gamma   90.00
#
_symmetry.space_group_name_H-M   'P 1'
#
loop_
_entity.id
_entity.type
_entity.pdbx_description
1 polymer ?
#
loop_
_entity_poly.entity_id
_entity_poly.type
_entity_poly.pdbx_seq_one_letter_code
_entity_poly.pdbx_strand_id
1 'polypeptide(L)'
;MNTDMSKKYDALLFVSFGGPEGRDDVLPYLENVLRGKPVPRARMLEVAEHYYHFDGVSPINQQNRDLIEALEHELKAQDIQLPVYWGNRNWHPMLADTMAKMKEDGVRRVLVFITSAYSSYSGCRQYRENIQEASALIDPLLEFDKLRVFYNHPGFVNTMADLLTESLKSFDESARDKATILFTAHSIPDGMAANCSYVAQLENTAELIMDKMAGNPWHLVYQSRSGPPTQPWLEPDVCDFIESLKATQNPSHIAVVPIGFISDHMEVLFDLDTEAAQVCDSLGIKMVRVPTVGTDPRFVRMIVELIKERTFGVERQSLGERGPSHDVCPIDCCLYSPKRPPMAGRPVSD
;
A
#
# COMPACT_ATOMS: atom_id res chain seq x y z
N MET A 1 31.04 -4.58 16.63
CA MET A 1 30.74 -5.99 16.96
C MET A 1 30.04 -6.57 15.75
N ASN A 2 30.71 -7.48 15.03
CA ASN A 2 30.18 -8.14 13.86
C ASN A 2 29.13 -9.17 14.32
N THR A 3 27.89 -8.77 14.51
CA THR A 3 26.81 -9.72 14.79
C THR A 3 26.42 -10.36 13.47
N ASP A 4 26.81 -11.60 13.31
CA ASP A 4 26.57 -12.43 12.14
C ASP A 4 25.04 -12.55 11.91
N MET A 5 24.48 -11.73 11.01
CA MET A 5 23.07 -11.74 10.61
C MET A 5 22.65 -13.07 9.99
N SER A 6 23.59 -13.78 9.34
CA SER A 6 23.31 -15.04 8.65
C SER A 6 22.76 -16.12 9.60
N LYS A 7 22.98 -15.97 10.91
CA LYS A 7 22.50 -16.91 11.92
C LYS A 7 21.07 -16.68 12.39
N LYS A 8 20.45 -15.50 12.08
CA LYS A 8 19.12 -15.16 12.57
C LYS A 8 18.05 -15.31 11.50
N TYR A 9 18.30 -14.81 10.30
CA TYR A 9 17.40 -14.94 9.14
C TYR A 9 18.21 -15.36 7.92
N ASP A 10 17.65 -16.28 7.15
CA ASP A 10 18.29 -16.82 5.96
C ASP A 10 17.97 -15.99 4.71
N ALA A 11 16.81 -15.31 4.70
CA ALA A 11 16.35 -14.53 3.58
C ALA A 11 15.35 -13.44 3.98
N LEU A 12 15.18 -12.44 3.10
CA LEU A 12 14.07 -11.50 3.10
C LEU A 12 13.07 -11.92 2.03
N LEU A 13 11.80 -12.08 2.40
CA LEU A 13 10.68 -12.25 1.47
C LEU A 13 10.00 -10.89 1.28
N PHE A 14 10.13 -10.33 0.09
CA PHE A 14 9.44 -9.12 -0.36
C PHE A 14 8.08 -9.51 -0.91
N VAL A 15 6.99 -9.05 -0.28
CA VAL A 15 5.63 -9.46 -0.65
C VAL A 15 4.83 -8.25 -1.11
N SER A 16 4.29 -8.36 -2.33
CA SER A 16 3.47 -7.33 -2.93
C SER A 16 2.13 -7.88 -3.42
N PHE A 17 1.28 -6.99 -3.90
CA PHE A 17 -0.03 -7.35 -4.45
C PHE A 17 0.09 -8.04 -5.82
N GLY A 18 1.03 -7.57 -6.65
CA GLY A 18 1.19 -7.95 -8.05
C GLY A 18 0.22 -7.23 -8.98
N GLY A 19 0.53 -7.25 -10.27
CA GLY A 19 -0.30 -6.65 -11.31
C GLY A 19 -0.01 -7.26 -12.67
N PRO A 20 -0.94 -7.11 -13.65
CA PRO A 20 -0.75 -7.63 -14.99
C PRO A 20 0.36 -6.85 -15.72
N GLU A 21 1.08 -7.53 -16.61
CA GLU A 21 2.18 -6.97 -17.40
C GLU A 21 1.83 -6.90 -18.89
N GLY A 22 0.57 -7.15 -19.25
CA GLY A 22 0.06 -7.08 -20.62
C GLY A 22 -1.44 -7.35 -20.68
N ARG A 23 -2.04 -7.09 -21.85
CA ARG A 23 -3.50 -7.22 -22.05
C ARG A 23 -4.03 -8.62 -21.75
N ASP A 24 -3.28 -9.66 -22.10
CA ASP A 24 -3.69 -11.06 -21.91
C ASP A 24 -3.68 -11.46 -20.42
N ASP A 25 -2.92 -10.76 -19.60
CA ASP A 25 -2.81 -10.98 -18.15
C ASP A 25 -4.00 -10.45 -17.35
N VAL A 26 -4.72 -9.42 -17.88
CA VAL A 26 -5.71 -8.65 -17.12
C VAL A 26 -6.81 -9.53 -16.56
N LEU A 27 -7.48 -10.33 -17.36
CA LEU A 27 -8.59 -11.15 -16.90
C LEU A 27 -8.13 -12.26 -15.94
N PRO A 28 -7.07 -13.05 -16.23
CA PRO A 28 -6.57 -14.04 -15.28
C PRO A 28 -6.12 -13.41 -13.94
N TYR A 29 -5.50 -12.23 -13.99
CA TYR A 29 -5.13 -11.48 -12.79
C TYR A 29 -6.37 -11.09 -11.96
N LEU A 30 -7.40 -10.50 -12.58
CA LEU A 30 -8.64 -10.13 -11.91
C LEU A 30 -9.37 -11.34 -11.33
N GLU A 31 -9.36 -12.48 -12.01
CA GLU A 31 -9.90 -13.74 -11.49
C GLU A 31 -9.16 -14.18 -10.22
N ASN A 32 -7.84 -14.00 -10.16
CA ASN A 32 -7.06 -14.25 -8.94
C ASN A 32 -7.43 -13.29 -7.80
N VAL A 33 -7.53 -11.98 -8.07
CA VAL A 33 -7.91 -10.94 -7.09
C VAL A 33 -9.30 -11.21 -6.50
N LEU A 34 -10.22 -11.68 -7.34
CA LEU A 34 -11.62 -11.92 -6.98
C LEU A 34 -11.90 -13.35 -6.47
N ARG A 35 -10.89 -14.21 -6.40
CA ARG A 35 -11.06 -15.61 -5.97
C ARG A 35 -11.78 -15.69 -4.63
N GLY A 36 -12.90 -16.43 -4.62
CA GLY A 36 -13.72 -16.59 -3.42
C GLY A 36 -14.62 -15.41 -3.06
N LYS A 37 -14.62 -14.34 -3.86
CA LYS A 37 -15.50 -13.18 -3.66
C LYS A 37 -16.70 -13.26 -4.62
N PRO A 38 -17.93 -12.96 -4.19
CA PRO A 38 -19.13 -13.01 -5.03
C PRO A 38 -19.27 -11.74 -5.89
N VAL A 39 -18.29 -11.46 -6.76
CA VAL A 39 -18.31 -10.31 -7.66
C VAL A 39 -18.88 -10.75 -9.01
N PRO A 40 -19.91 -10.08 -9.57
CA PRO A 40 -20.45 -10.38 -10.88
C PRO A 40 -19.39 -10.23 -11.98
N ARG A 41 -19.40 -11.13 -12.99
CA ARG A 41 -18.46 -11.05 -14.12
C ARG A 41 -18.54 -9.72 -14.86
N ALA A 42 -19.74 -9.13 -14.99
CA ALA A 42 -19.90 -7.81 -15.60
C ALA A 42 -19.06 -6.75 -14.89
N ARG A 43 -19.08 -6.72 -13.55
CA ARG A 43 -18.25 -5.79 -12.77
C ARG A 43 -16.74 -6.03 -12.94
N MET A 44 -16.32 -7.30 -13.03
CA MET A 44 -14.93 -7.63 -13.31
C MET A 44 -14.49 -7.08 -14.69
N LEU A 45 -15.35 -7.18 -15.71
CA LEU A 45 -15.07 -6.65 -17.05
C LEU A 45 -15.00 -5.12 -17.06
N GLU A 46 -15.86 -4.44 -16.30
CA GLU A 46 -15.76 -2.97 -16.13
C GLU A 46 -14.40 -2.57 -15.54
N VAL A 47 -13.93 -3.28 -14.50
CA VAL A 47 -12.61 -3.03 -13.93
C VAL A 47 -11.49 -3.36 -14.93
N ALA A 48 -11.67 -4.37 -15.78
CA ALA A 48 -10.68 -4.70 -16.81
C ALA A 48 -10.45 -3.55 -17.82
N GLU A 49 -11.49 -2.75 -18.13
CA GLU A 49 -11.37 -1.59 -19.00
C GLU A 49 -10.40 -0.54 -18.45
N HIS A 50 -10.32 -0.37 -17.11
CA HIS A 50 -9.35 0.53 -16.50
C HIS A 50 -7.91 0.08 -16.81
N TYR A 51 -7.64 -1.25 -16.77
CA TYR A 51 -6.35 -1.79 -17.16
C TYR A 51 -6.09 -1.66 -18.66
N TYR A 52 -7.10 -1.90 -19.50
CA TYR A 52 -6.98 -1.78 -20.95
C TYR A 52 -6.72 -0.34 -21.42
N HIS A 53 -7.15 0.66 -20.65
CA HIS A 53 -6.81 2.07 -20.87
C HIS A 53 -5.27 2.30 -20.86
N PHE A 54 -4.54 1.47 -20.11
CA PHE A 54 -3.07 1.50 -19.99
C PHE A 54 -2.44 0.25 -20.64
N ASP A 55 -2.99 -0.21 -21.78
CA ASP A 55 -2.51 -1.38 -22.52
C ASP A 55 -2.40 -2.68 -21.71
N GLY A 56 -3.15 -2.79 -20.60
CA GLY A 56 -3.16 -3.94 -19.72
C GLY A 56 -1.96 -4.02 -18.77
N VAL A 57 -1.14 -2.98 -18.70
CA VAL A 57 0.07 -2.98 -17.87
C VAL A 57 -0.14 -2.19 -16.59
N SER A 58 0.02 -2.85 -15.44
CA SER A 58 0.19 -2.16 -14.16
C SER A 58 1.68 -1.98 -13.88
N PRO A 59 2.15 -0.77 -13.56
CA PRO A 59 3.58 -0.56 -13.32
C PRO A 59 4.09 -1.18 -12.01
N ILE A 60 3.23 -1.74 -11.17
CA ILE A 60 3.57 -2.25 -9.84
C ILE A 60 4.70 -3.28 -9.86
N ASN A 61 4.69 -4.21 -10.83
CA ASN A 61 5.71 -5.25 -10.90
C ASN A 61 7.08 -4.67 -11.28
N GLN A 62 7.12 -3.72 -12.23
CA GLN A 62 8.38 -3.06 -12.58
C GLN A 62 8.90 -2.22 -11.42
N GLN A 63 8.05 -1.46 -10.75
CA GLN A 63 8.44 -0.67 -9.59
C GLN A 63 8.90 -1.55 -8.41
N ASN A 64 8.33 -2.74 -8.25
CA ASN A 64 8.85 -3.72 -7.29
C ASN A 64 10.24 -4.22 -7.65
N ARG A 65 10.53 -4.52 -8.94
CA ARG A 65 11.87 -4.90 -9.40
C ARG A 65 12.89 -3.79 -9.08
N ASP A 66 12.54 -2.55 -9.42
CA ASP A 66 13.40 -1.40 -9.21
C ASP A 66 13.67 -1.18 -7.71
N LEU A 67 12.65 -1.35 -6.85
CA LEU A 67 12.80 -1.23 -5.41
C LEU A 67 13.62 -2.37 -4.82
N ILE A 68 13.45 -3.60 -5.29
CA ILE A 68 14.25 -4.75 -4.87
C ILE A 68 15.71 -4.56 -5.26
N GLU A 69 15.99 -4.14 -6.48
CA GLU A 69 17.35 -3.85 -6.94
C GLU A 69 18.01 -2.77 -6.06
N ALA A 70 17.31 -1.67 -5.79
CA ALA A 70 17.80 -0.61 -4.91
C ALA A 70 18.03 -1.12 -3.47
N LEU A 71 17.15 -1.98 -2.96
CA LEU A 71 17.28 -2.60 -1.64
C LEU A 71 18.47 -3.54 -1.56
N GLU A 72 18.71 -4.38 -2.56
CA GLU A 72 19.88 -5.27 -2.63
C GLU A 72 21.18 -4.48 -2.66
N HIS A 73 21.22 -3.37 -3.41
CA HIS A 73 22.35 -2.44 -3.41
C HIS A 73 22.61 -1.85 -2.02
N GLU A 74 21.57 -1.39 -1.32
CA GLU A 74 21.68 -0.79 0.01
C GLU A 74 22.08 -1.84 1.06
N LEU A 75 21.52 -3.06 1.01
CA LEU A 75 21.95 -4.17 1.87
C LEU A 75 23.43 -4.48 1.71
N LYS A 76 23.90 -4.56 0.47
CA LYS A 76 25.30 -4.79 0.15
C LYS A 76 26.20 -3.64 0.63
N ALA A 77 25.77 -2.39 0.45
CA ALA A 77 26.51 -1.20 0.91
C ALA A 77 26.67 -1.16 2.43
N GLN A 78 25.75 -1.79 3.16
CA GLN A 78 25.77 -1.91 4.61
C GLN A 78 26.34 -3.24 5.13
N ASP A 79 26.99 -4.05 4.26
CA ASP A 79 27.56 -5.37 4.56
C ASP A 79 26.55 -6.35 5.18
N ILE A 80 25.30 -6.30 4.69
CA ILE A 80 24.22 -7.19 5.12
C ILE A 80 24.01 -8.27 4.05
N GLN A 81 24.35 -9.52 4.41
CA GLN A 81 24.19 -10.68 3.54
C GLN A 81 22.80 -11.30 3.76
N LEU A 82 21.78 -10.78 3.08
CA LEU A 82 20.40 -11.25 3.19
C LEU A 82 19.77 -11.31 1.78
N PRO A 83 19.72 -12.50 1.14
CA PRO A 83 19.12 -12.63 -0.19
C PRO A 83 17.64 -12.24 -0.17
N VAL A 84 17.21 -11.54 -1.22
CA VAL A 84 15.83 -11.07 -1.37
C VAL A 84 15.08 -12.00 -2.31
N TYR A 85 13.95 -12.53 -1.84
CA TYR A 85 13.00 -13.29 -2.64
C TYR A 85 11.73 -12.45 -2.83
N TRP A 86 11.16 -12.44 -4.02
CA TRP A 86 9.98 -11.68 -4.35
C TRP A 86 8.80 -12.57 -4.69
N GLY A 87 7.67 -12.37 -4.02
CA GLY A 87 6.43 -13.07 -4.29
C GLY A 87 5.22 -12.17 -4.21
N ASN A 88 4.32 -12.28 -5.17
CA ASN A 88 3.06 -11.54 -5.23
C ASN A 88 1.88 -12.42 -4.82
N ARG A 89 0.84 -11.77 -4.31
CA ARG A 89 -0.40 -12.44 -3.91
C ARG A 89 -1.28 -12.86 -5.09
N ASN A 90 -1.35 -12.01 -6.12
CA ASN A 90 -2.37 -12.15 -7.15
C ASN A 90 -1.83 -12.32 -8.57
N TRP A 91 -0.53 -12.12 -8.79
CA TRP A 91 0.11 -12.30 -10.10
C TRP A 91 1.56 -12.75 -9.97
N HIS A 92 2.20 -13.08 -11.09
CA HIS A 92 3.58 -13.55 -11.10
C HIS A 92 4.60 -12.48 -10.70
N PRO A 93 5.69 -12.91 -10.02
CA PRO A 93 5.93 -14.24 -9.48
C PRO A 93 4.95 -14.55 -8.34
N MET A 94 4.28 -15.70 -8.41
CA MET A 94 3.31 -16.08 -7.38
C MET A 94 4.01 -16.38 -6.06
N LEU A 95 3.41 -15.94 -4.95
CA LEU A 95 3.94 -16.15 -3.59
C LEU A 95 4.26 -17.62 -3.31
N ALA A 96 3.38 -18.55 -3.72
CA ALA A 96 3.58 -19.97 -3.52
C ALA A 96 4.80 -20.51 -4.28
N ASP A 97 5.02 -20.07 -5.53
CA ASP A 97 6.16 -20.49 -6.34
C ASP A 97 7.47 -19.96 -5.74
N THR A 98 7.46 -18.72 -5.28
CA THR A 98 8.61 -18.11 -4.59
C THR A 98 8.96 -18.88 -3.31
N MET A 99 7.95 -19.24 -2.51
CA MET A 99 8.18 -20.01 -1.28
C MET A 99 8.67 -21.44 -1.56
N ALA A 100 8.20 -22.08 -2.64
CA ALA A 100 8.74 -23.37 -3.08
C ALA A 100 10.23 -23.25 -3.43
N LYS A 101 10.62 -22.20 -4.15
CA LYS A 101 12.03 -21.90 -4.45
C LYS A 101 12.86 -21.66 -3.18
N MET A 102 12.35 -20.90 -2.21
CA MET A 102 13.03 -20.70 -0.92
C MET A 102 13.29 -22.03 -0.20
N LYS A 103 12.32 -22.95 -0.22
CA LYS A 103 12.48 -24.29 0.32
C LYS A 103 13.60 -25.06 -0.39
N GLU A 104 13.61 -25.06 -1.72
CA GLU A 104 14.66 -25.72 -2.54
C GLU A 104 16.05 -25.18 -2.21
N ASP A 105 16.15 -23.86 -1.98
CA ASP A 105 17.41 -23.18 -1.61
C ASP A 105 17.80 -23.40 -0.14
N GLY A 106 17.02 -24.16 0.63
CA GLY A 106 17.32 -24.51 2.03
C GLY A 106 17.02 -23.42 3.05
N VAL A 107 16.29 -22.37 2.66
CA VAL A 107 15.85 -21.29 3.56
C VAL A 107 14.92 -21.86 4.64
N ARG A 108 15.08 -21.41 5.89
CA ARG A 108 14.28 -21.84 7.04
C ARG A 108 13.65 -20.68 7.78
N ARG A 109 14.38 -19.62 8.03
CA ARG A 109 13.91 -18.47 8.79
C ARG A 109 13.88 -17.22 7.95
N VAL A 110 12.69 -16.69 7.75
CA VAL A 110 12.40 -15.67 6.75
C VAL A 110 11.94 -14.38 7.42
N LEU A 111 12.58 -13.29 7.07
CA LEU A 111 12.07 -11.95 7.38
C LEU A 111 11.14 -11.51 6.27
N VAL A 112 10.00 -10.90 6.60
CA VAL A 112 8.99 -10.52 5.60
C VAL A 112 8.81 -9.01 5.55
N PHE A 113 9.03 -8.40 4.39
CA PHE A 113 8.63 -7.03 4.09
C PHE A 113 7.37 -7.05 3.25
N ILE A 114 6.32 -6.35 3.70
CA ILE A 114 5.06 -6.18 2.97
C ILE A 114 5.02 -4.75 2.44
N THR A 115 4.65 -4.58 1.17
CA THR A 115 4.57 -3.27 0.48
C THR A 115 3.37 -2.42 0.94
N SER A 116 3.13 -2.39 2.24
CA SER A 116 2.04 -1.65 2.88
C SER A 116 2.52 -0.99 4.17
N ALA A 117 2.34 0.33 4.26
CA ALA A 117 2.79 1.12 5.40
C ALA A 117 1.85 1.05 6.61
N TYR A 118 0.60 0.61 6.43
CA TYR A 118 -0.49 0.75 7.39
C TYR A 118 -1.09 -0.58 7.83
N SER A 119 -1.71 -0.56 9.01
CA SER A 119 -2.38 -1.71 9.62
C SER A 119 -3.83 -1.82 9.13
N SER A 120 -4.13 -2.85 8.34
CA SER A 120 -5.51 -3.22 7.99
C SER A 120 -5.59 -4.73 7.74
N TYR A 121 -6.80 -5.27 7.57
CA TYR A 121 -6.93 -6.64 7.12
C TYR A 121 -6.27 -6.84 5.75
N SER A 122 -6.66 -6.02 4.77
CA SER A 122 -6.18 -6.13 3.39
C SER A 122 -4.70 -5.79 3.21
N GLY A 123 -4.16 -4.80 3.95
CA GLY A 123 -2.78 -4.34 3.82
C GLY A 123 -1.77 -5.11 4.68
N CYS A 124 -2.23 -5.84 5.72
CA CYS A 124 -1.33 -6.50 6.66
C CYS A 124 -1.74 -7.94 6.98
N ARG A 125 -2.95 -8.16 7.55
CA ARG A 125 -3.37 -9.47 8.03
C ARG A 125 -3.55 -10.48 6.91
N GLN A 126 -4.20 -10.13 5.83
CA GLN A 126 -4.44 -11.01 4.70
C GLN A 126 -3.13 -11.50 4.06
N TYR A 127 -2.08 -10.67 4.03
CA TYR A 127 -0.74 -11.09 3.60
C TYR A 127 -0.18 -12.17 4.52
N ARG A 128 -0.31 -11.99 5.84
CA ARG A 128 0.12 -12.99 6.82
C ARG A 128 -0.63 -14.31 6.66
N GLU A 129 -1.94 -14.25 6.44
CA GLU A 129 -2.78 -15.45 6.22
C GLU A 129 -2.35 -16.18 4.92
N ASN A 130 -2.13 -15.45 3.82
CA ASN A 130 -1.67 -16.07 2.57
C ASN A 130 -0.27 -16.69 2.69
N ILE A 131 0.65 -16.08 3.43
CA ILE A 131 1.96 -16.68 3.73
C ILE A 131 1.80 -17.96 4.54
N GLN A 132 0.97 -17.95 5.56
CA GLN A 132 0.71 -19.13 6.40
C GLN A 132 0.07 -20.28 5.60
N GLU A 133 -0.91 -19.98 4.75
CA GLU A 133 -1.55 -20.96 3.86
C GLU A 133 -0.56 -21.58 2.89
N ALA A 134 0.25 -20.74 2.21
CA ALA A 134 1.27 -21.22 1.29
C ALA A 134 2.36 -22.05 2.00
N SER A 135 2.83 -21.60 3.17
CA SER A 135 3.81 -22.34 3.98
C SER A 135 3.29 -23.73 4.39
N ALA A 136 2.05 -23.81 4.84
CA ALA A 136 1.47 -25.09 5.26
C ALA A 136 1.44 -26.14 4.14
N LEU A 137 1.33 -25.69 2.88
CA LEU A 137 1.30 -26.57 1.70
C LEU A 137 2.69 -26.96 1.19
N ILE A 138 3.67 -26.06 1.33
CA ILE A 138 4.99 -26.19 0.72
C ILE A 138 6.02 -26.71 1.73
N ASP A 139 6.19 -26.03 2.85
CA ASP A 139 7.07 -26.41 3.95
C ASP A 139 6.58 -25.80 5.27
N PRO A 140 5.94 -26.61 6.15
CA PRO A 140 5.48 -26.12 7.44
C PRO A 140 6.62 -25.77 8.42
N LEU A 141 7.87 -26.06 8.08
CA LEU A 141 9.04 -25.70 8.89
C LEU A 141 9.61 -24.30 8.55
N LEU A 142 9.09 -23.63 7.53
CA LEU A 142 9.43 -22.24 7.25
C LEU A 142 8.87 -21.33 8.36
N GLU A 143 9.76 -20.61 9.01
CA GLU A 143 9.42 -19.62 10.05
C GLU A 143 9.41 -18.21 9.45
N PHE A 144 8.35 -17.43 9.72
CA PHE A 144 8.19 -16.09 9.18
C PHE A 144 8.06 -15.06 10.31
N ASP A 145 8.94 -14.06 10.27
CA ASP A 145 8.87 -12.87 11.10
C ASP A 145 8.60 -11.63 10.22
N LYS A 146 7.43 -11.00 10.39
CA LYS A 146 7.07 -9.80 9.62
C LYS A 146 7.77 -8.56 10.17
N LEU A 147 8.28 -7.69 9.29
CA LEU A 147 8.66 -6.32 9.65
C LEU A 147 7.40 -5.54 10.06
N ARG A 148 7.55 -4.63 11.02
CA ARG A 148 6.45 -3.78 11.46
C ARG A 148 5.95 -2.86 10.35
N VAL A 149 4.73 -2.34 10.48
CA VAL A 149 4.25 -1.24 9.64
C VAL A 149 5.05 0.04 9.95
N PHE A 150 5.23 0.88 8.94
CA PHE A 150 6.20 1.97 8.96
C PHE A 150 5.60 3.36 8.68
N TYR A 151 4.30 3.52 8.87
CA TYR A 151 3.54 4.74 8.56
C TYR A 151 4.12 6.01 9.17
N ASN A 152 4.76 5.93 10.33
CA ASN A 152 5.38 7.05 11.04
C ASN A 152 6.92 6.97 11.10
N HIS A 153 7.53 6.14 10.27
CA HIS A 153 9.00 6.06 10.20
C HIS A 153 9.57 7.32 9.53
N PRO A 154 10.67 7.92 10.04
CA PRO A 154 11.28 9.11 9.44
C PRO A 154 11.58 8.96 7.95
N GLY A 155 12.08 7.79 7.52
CA GLY A 155 12.42 7.50 6.14
C GLY A 155 11.21 7.49 5.20
N PHE A 156 9.99 7.23 5.69
CA PHE A 156 8.75 7.33 4.94
C PHE A 156 8.19 8.76 4.96
N VAL A 157 7.96 9.30 6.17
CA VAL A 157 7.33 10.62 6.36
C VAL A 157 8.15 11.75 5.74
N ASN A 158 9.47 11.78 6.00
CA ASN A 158 10.33 12.84 5.47
C ASN A 158 10.42 12.77 3.95
N THR A 159 10.47 11.57 3.37
CA THR A 159 10.46 11.40 1.92
C THR A 159 9.18 11.97 1.32
N MET A 160 8.01 11.63 1.85
CA MET A 160 6.74 12.16 1.36
C MET A 160 6.62 13.69 1.54
N ALA A 161 7.11 14.24 2.64
CA ALA A 161 7.12 15.70 2.87
C ALA A 161 7.97 16.43 1.83
N ASP A 162 9.16 15.90 1.51
CA ASP A 162 10.04 16.49 0.51
C ASP A 162 9.50 16.34 -0.92
N LEU A 163 8.89 15.19 -1.25
CA LEU A 163 8.21 14.98 -2.54
C LEU A 163 7.03 15.94 -2.70
N LEU A 164 6.24 16.18 -1.65
CA LEU A 164 5.18 17.20 -1.65
C LEU A 164 5.76 18.60 -1.86
N THR A 165 6.80 18.96 -1.12
CA THR A 165 7.46 20.26 -1.25
C THR A 165 7.99 20.49 -2.67
N GLU A 166 8.61 19.47 -3.26
CA GLU A 166 9.13 19.56 -4.63
C GLU A 166 7.99 19.68 -5.65
N SER A 167 6.92 18.90 -5.50
CA SER A 167 5.77 18.94 -6.41
C SER A 167 5.05 20.29 -6.38
N LEU A 168 4.95 20.92 -5.21
CA LEU A 168 4.37 22.25 -5.08
C LEU A 168 5.15 23.35 -5.83
N LYS A 169 6.43 23.14 -6.17
CA LYS A 169 7.20 24.09 -6.98
C LYS A 169 6.67 24.26 -8.41
N SER A 170 5.83 23.34 -8.88
CA SER A 170 5.10 23.50 -10.15
C SER A 170 4.05 24.62 -10.11
N PHE A 171 3.65 25.06 -8.92
CA PHE A 171 2.76 26.21 -8.73
C PHE A 171 3.56 27.51 -8.52
N ASP A 172 2.96 28.63 -8.86
CA ASP A 172 3.50 29.93 -8.55
C ASP A 172 3.67 30.12 -7.03
N GLU A 173 4.65 30.88 -6.58
CA GLU A 173 4.98 31.07 -5.17
C GLU A 173 3.77 31.49 -4.32
N SER A 174 2.97 32.43 -4.83
CA SER A 174 1.76 32.91 -4.15
C SER A 174 0.62 31.87 -4.05
N ALA A 175 0.69 30.82 -4.86
CA ALA A 175 -0.28 29.72 -4.87
C ALA A 175 0.16 28.55 -4.00
N ARG A 176 1.46 28.34 -3.80
CA ARG A 176 2.01 27.22 -3.02
C ARG A 176 1.45 27.17 -1.61
N ASP A 177 1.52 28.29 -0.89
CA ASP A 177 1.09 28.37 0.51
C ASP A 177 -0.43 28.30 0.68
N LYS A 178 -1.19 28.43 -0.43
CA LYS A 178 -2.65 28.40 -0.44
C LYS A 178 -3.23 27.14 -1.08
N ALA A 179 -2.38 26.30 -1.68
CA ALA A 179 -2.80 25.05 -2.28
C ALA A 179 -3.41 24.14 -1.23
N THR A 180 -4.55 23.54 -1.53
CA THR A 180 -5.15 22.54 -0.66
C THR A 180 -4.46 21.18 -0.90
N ILE A 181 -4.06 20.52 0.19
CA ILE A 181 -3.41 19.22 0.14
C ILE A 181 -4.46 18.13 0.39
N LEU A 182 -4.59 17.21 -0.56
CA LEU A 182 -5.46 16.04 -0.41
C LEU A 182 -4.60 14.79 -0.25
N PHE A 183 -4.51 14.28 0.97
CA PHE A 183 -3.89 12.98 1.23
C PHE A 183 -4.86 11.89 0.83
N THR A 184 -4.41 10.92 0.01
CA THR A 184 -5.27 9.83 -0.46
C THR A 184 -4.79 8.47 0.00
N ALA A 185 -5.75 7.58 0.20
CA ALA A 185 -5.53 6.17 0.49
C ALA A 185 -6.70 5.33 -0.06
N HIS A 186 -6.47 4.03 -0.25
CA HIS A 186 -7.54 3.13 -0.68
C HIS A 186 -8.67 3.11 0.36
N SER A 187 -9.91 3.33 -0.09
CA SER A 187 -11.09 3.13 0.75
C SER A 187 -11.21 1.66 1.16
N ILE A 188 -11.59 1.42 2.40
CA ILE A 188 -11.87 0.08 2.92
C ILE A 188 -13.25 0.08 3.61
N PRO A 189 -13.93 -1.09 3.72
CA PRO A 189 -15.19 -1.17 4.44
C PRO A 189 -15.09 -0.63 5.87
N ASP A 190 -16.10 0.12 6.33
CA ASP A 190 -16.15 0.66 7.70
C ASP A 190 -15.97 -0.43 8.76
N GLY A 191 -16.58 -1.60 8.54
CA GLY A 191 -16.41 -2.73 9.45
C GLY A 191 -14.98 -3.30 9.48
N MET A 192 -14.16 -3.06 8.45
CA MET A 192 -12.73 -3.38 8.44
C MET A 192 -11.95 -2.28 9.17
N ALA A 193 -12.24 -1.01 8.88
CA ALA A 193 -11.60 0.14 9.49
C ALA A 193 -11.80 0.16 11.03
N ALA A 194 -12.99 -0.19 11.51
CA ALA A 194 -13.31 -0.27 12.93
C ALA A 194 -12.48 -1.30 13.71
N ASN A 195 -11.85 -2.28 13.04
CA ASN A 195 -11.07 -3.35 13.66
C ASN A 195 -9.55 -3.20 13.46
N CYS A 196 -9.09 -2.03 13.02
CA CYS A 196 -7.68 -1.76 12.81
C CYS A 196 -7.35 -0.27 13.04
N SER A 197 -6.07 0.07 13.01
CA SER A 197 -5.61 1.44 13.20
C SER A 197 -5.42 2.21 11.88
N TYR A 198 -6.04 1.76 10.80
CA TYR A 198 -5.78 2.29 9.45
C TYR A 198 -5.98 3.80 9.36
N VAL A 199 -7.17 4.29 9.69
CA VAL A 199 -7.51 5.71 9.63
C VAL A 199 -6.60 6.53 10.54
N ALA A 200 -6.46 6.12 11.79
CA ALA A 200 -5.62 6.83 12.76
C ALA A 200 -4.13 6.86 12.39
N GLN A 201 -3.65 5.88 11.65
CA GLN A 201 -2.29 5.87 11.12
C GLN A 201 -2.13 6.76 9.89
N LEU A 202 -3.13 6.80 8.99
CA LEU A 202 -3.16 7.72 7.85
C LEU A 202 -3.20 9.18 8.31
N GLU A 203 -4.09 9.52 9.25
CA GLU A 203 -4.16 10.84 9.85
C GLU A 203 -2.83 11.24 10.48
N ASN A 204 -2.21 10.34 11.25
CA ASN A 204 -0.92 10.63 11.87
C ASN A 204 0.20 10.84 10.84
N THR A 205 0.22 10.07 9.74
CA THR A 205 1.17 10.31 8.65
C THR A 205 0.97 11.69 8.03
N ALA A 206 -0.28 12.05 7.74
CA ALA A 206 -0.63 13.36 7.18
C ALA A 206 -0.22 14.51 8.12
N GLU A 207 -0.55 14.41 9.40
CA GLU A 207 -0.14 15.36 10.44
C GLU A 207 1.38 15.55 10.46
N LEU A 208 2.15 14.45 10.53
CA LEU A 208 3.61 14.49 10.56
C LEU A 208 4.24 15.07 9.30
N ILE A 209 3.60 14.91 8.14
CA ILE A 209 4.01 15.59 6.90
C ILE A 209 3.69 17.08 7.00
N MET A 210 2.48 17.43 7.44
CA MET A 210 2.04 18.82 7.53
C MET A 210 2.77 19.64 8.59
N ASP A 211 3.29 19.03 9.64
CA ASP A 211 4.17 19.67 10.64
C ASP A 211 5.45 20.27 9.99
N LYS A 212 5.78 19.84 8.78
CA LYS A 212 6.93 20.33 7.99
C LYS A 212 6.54 21.35 6.93
N MET A 213 5.25 21.61 6.75
CA MET A 213 4.70 22.48 5.73
C MET A 213 4.34 23.86 6.28
N ALA A 214 4.15 24.85 5.38
CA ALA A 214 3.88 26.24 5.73
C ALA A 214 2.45 26.56 6.19
N GLY A 215 1.65 25.53 6.56
CA GLY A 215 0.27 25.72 7.04
C GLY A 215 -0.79 25.63 5.96
N ASN A 216 -0.53 24.94 4.87
CA ASN A 216 -1.52 24.61 3.85
C ASN A 216 -2.75 23.93 4.45
N PRO A 217 -3.98 24.24 3.98
CA PRO A 217 -5.14 23.45 4.33
C PRO A 217 -5.01 22.03 3.78
N TRP A 218 -5.41 21.03 4.57
CA TRP A 218 -5.30 19.65 4.14
C TRP A 218 -6.50 18.79 4.58
N HIS A 219 -6.72 17.71 3.84
CA HIS A 219 -7.78 16.74 4.10
C HIS A 219 -7.29 15.33 3.78
N LEU A 220 -7.82 14.33 4.50
CA LEU A 220 -7.68 12.93 4.18
C LEU A 220 -8.94 12.51 3.39
N VAL A 221 -8.74 11.95 2.21
CA VAL A 221 -9.79 11.47 1.32
C VAL A 221 -9.45 10.07 0.81
N TYR A 222 -10.40 9.40 0.20
CA TYR A 222 -10.24 8.01 -0.19
C TYR A 222 -10.50 7.80 -1.69
N GLN A 223 -10.00 6.67 -2.21
CA GLN A 223 -10.14 6.26 -3.61
C GLN A 223 -10.43 4.77 -3.72
N SER A 224 -10.72 4.30 -4.93
CA SER A 224 -10.79 2.86 -5.28
C SER A 224 -11.87 2.08 -4.51
N ARG A 225 -12.99 2.70 -4.17
CA ARG A 225 -14.11 2.00 -3.54
C ARG A 225 -14.62 0.88 -4.45
N SER A 226 -14.54 -0.37 -4.00
CA SER A 226 -14.83 -1.55 -4.82
C SER A 226 -16.01 -2.41 -4.33
N GLY A 227 -16.65 -2.04 -3.23
CA GLY A 227 -17.78 -2.79 -2.66
C GLY A 227 -19.15 -2.42 -3.24
N PRO A 228 -20.19 -3.23 -2.94
CA PRO A 228 -21.56 -2.91 -3.35
C PRO A 228 -22.06 -1.62 -2.69
N PRO A 229 -22.99 -0.90 -3.32
CA PRO A 229 -23.51 0.38 -2.77
C PRO A 229 -24.12 0.25 -1.36
N THR A 230 -24.59 -0.95 -1.00
CA THR A 230 -25.22 -1.23 0.31
C THR A 230 -24.23 -1.44 1.44
N GLN A 231 -22.92 -1.59 1.14
CA GLN A 231 -21.87 -1.72 2.15
C GLN A 231 -21.20 -0.37 2.38
N PRO A 232 -21.20 0.18 3.60
CA PRO A 232 -20.50 1.42 3.89
C PRO A 232 -18.98 1.22 3.83
N TRP A 233 -18.30 2.20 3.25
CA TRP A 233 -16.86 2.28 3.09
C TRP A 233 -16.38 3.64 3.56
N LEU A 234 -15.08 3.78 3.82
CA LEU A 234 -14.49 5.05 4.21
C LEU A 234 -14.73 6.14 3.13
N GLU A 235 -15.18 7.28 3.58
CA GLU A 235 -15.49 8.48 2.80
C GLU A 235 -14.77 9.69 3.37
N PRO A 236 -14.67 10.81 2.63
CA PRO A 236 -15.21 11.04 1.27
C PRO A 236 -14.35 10.45 0.16
N ASP A 237 -14.96 10.15 -0.99
CA ASP A 237 -14.24 9.87 -2.23
C ASP A 237 -13.49 11.12 -2.70
N VAL A 238 -12.32 10.94 -3.34
CA VAL A 238 -11.46 12.06 -3.77
C VAL A 238 -12.15 12.96 -4.79
N CYS A 239 -12.86 12.40 -5.77
CA CYS A 239 -13.53 13.15 -6.80
C CYS A 239 -14.73 13.93 -6.25
N ASP A 240 -15.60 13.27 -5.47
CA ASP A 240 -16.74 13.89 -4.79
C ASP A 240 -16.29 15.02 -3.85
N PHE A 241 -15.16 14.81 -3.16
CA PHE A 241 -14.61 15.81 -2.27
C PHE A 241 -14.07 17.04 -3.01
N ILE A 242 -13.39 16.87 -4.15
CA ILE A 242 -12.91 17.97 -4.99
C ILE A 242 -14.10 18.83 -5.47
N GLU A 243 -15.20 18.20 -5.93
CA GLU A 243 -16.42 18.91 -6.34
C GLU A 243 -17.03 19.72 -5.18
N SER A 244 -17.18 19.08 -4.01
CA SER A 244 -17.67 19.73 -2.80
C SER A 244 -16.76 20.89 -2.35
N LEU A 245 -15.47 20.69 -2.40
CA LEU A 245 -14.48 21.70 -2.03
C LEU A 245 -14.55 22.91 -2.98
N LYS A 246 -14.72 22.66 -4.29
CA LYS A 246 -14.92 23.71 -5.28
C LYS A 246 -16.14 24.56 -4.97
N ALA A 247 -17.27 23.93 -4.60
CA ALA A 247 -18.52 24.62 -4.29
C ALA A 247 -18.45 25.45 -3.00
N THR A 248 -17.67 24.99 -2.00
CA THR A 248 -17.66 25.59 -0.64
C THR A 248 -16.51 26.57 -0.41
N GLN A 249 -15.31 26.27 -0.92
CA GLN A 249 -14.09 27.03 -0.66
C GLN A 249 -13.41 27.58 -1.92
N ASN A 250 -13.81 27.07 -3.10
CA ASN A 250 -13.33 27.48 -4.43
C ASN A 250 -11.78 27.53 -4.56
N PRO A 251 -11.05 26.45 -4.22
CA PRO A 251 -9.59 26.43 -4.35
C PRO A 251 -9.18 26.55 -5.81
N SER A 252 -8.08 27.23 -6.06
CA SER A 252 -7.49 27.33 -7.41
C SER A 252 -6.41 26.28 -7.66
N HIS A 253 -5.83 25.71 -6.59
CA HIS A 253 -4.72 24.75 -6.67
C HIS A 253 -4.92 23.63 -5.66
N ILE A 254 -4.71 22.39 -6.10
CA ILE A 254 -4.78 21.18 -5.26
C ILE A 254 -3.52 20.35 -5.50
N ALA A 255 -2.89 19.87 -4.43
CA ALA A 255 -1.88 18.83 -4.50
C ALA A 255 -2.47 17.52 -3.95
N VAL A 256 -2.46 16.45 -4.74
CA VAL A 256 -2.92 15.12 -4.35
C VAL A 256 -1.75 14.25 -3.95
N VAL A 257 -1.76 13.71 -2.74
CA VAL A 257 -0.63 13.01 -2.10
C VAL A 257 -1.05 11.58 -1.76
N PRO A 258 -0.66 10.56 -2.54
CA PRO A 258 -1.09 9.18 -2.34
C PRO A 258 -0.31 8.48 -1.21
N ILE A 259 -0.48 8.94 0.03
CA ILE A 259 0.22 8.37 1.19
C ILE A 259 -0.15 6.91 1.49
N GLY A 260 -1.32 6.46 1.04
CA GLY A 260 -1.79 5.08 1.21
C GLY A 260 -0.96 4.03 0.43
N PHE A 261 -0.05 4.47 -0.44
CA PHE A 261 0.68 3.63 -1.38
C PHE A 261 2.18 3.93 -1.36
N ILE A 262 3.00 2.93 -1.71
CA ILE A 262 4.45 3.09 -1.86
C ILE A 262 4.90 3.04 -3.32
N SER A 263 3.99 2.73 -4.24
CA SER A 263 4.22 2.64 -5.68
C SER A 263 3.05 3.24 -6.46
N ASP A 264 3.35 3.81 -7.63
CA ASP A 264 2.36 4.39 -8.55
C ASP A 264 1.72 3.28 -9.41
N HIS A 265 0.94 2.39 -8.78
CA HIS A 265 0.26 1.31 -9.49
C HIS A 265 -1.03 1.79 -10.20
N MET A 266 -1.76 0.86 -10.83
CA MET A 266 -2.91 1.16 -11.68
C MET A 266 -3.98 2.02 -10.98
N GLU A 267 -4.31 1.73 -9.70
CA GLU A 267 -5.33 2.49 -8.97
C GLU A 267 -4.89 3.94 -8.70
N VAL A 268 -3.58 4.19 -8.51
CA VAL A 268 -3.05 5.56 -8.41
C VAL A 268 -3.15 6.28 -9.76
N LEU A 269 -2.75 5.62 -10.86
CA LEU A 269 -2.77 6.23 -12.19
C LEU A 269 -4.20 6.49 -12.67
N PHE A 270 -5.11 5.52 -12.47
CA PHE A 270 -6.48 5.66 -12.94
C PHE A 270 -7.27 6.64 -12.08
N ASP A 271 -7.33 6.42 -10.76
CA ASP A 271 -8.18 7.24 -9.88
C ASP A 271 -7.66 8.67 -9.74
N LEU A 272 -6.32 8.87 -9.72
CA LEU A 272 -5.75 10.19 -9.46
C LEU A 272 -5.27 10.92 -10.73
N ASP A 273 -4.48 10.23 -11.59
CA ASP A 273 -3.94 10.89 -12.78
C ASP A 273 -4.95 10.95 -13.94
N THR A 274 -6.05 10.17 -13.86
CA THR A 274 -7.13 10.21 -14.85
C THR A 274 -8.40 10.84 -14.27
N GLU A 275 -9.08 10.20 -13.32
CA GLU A 275 -10.40 10.66 -12.84
C GLU A 275 -10.30 11.97 -12.06
N ALA A 276 -9.49 12.04 -11.00
CA ALA A 276 -9.36 13.27 -10.20
C ALA A 276 -8.77 14.43 -11.01
N ALA A 277 -7.84 14.16 -11.93
CA ALA A 277 -7.29 15.17 -12.84
C ALA A 277 -8.38 15.73 -13.77
N GLN A 278 -9.23 14.88 -14.37
CA GLN A 278 -10.35 15.31 -15.21
C GLN A 278 -11.36 16.15 -14.44
N VAL A 279 -11.68 15.76 -13.18
CA VAL A 279 -12.56 16.57 -12.32
C VAL A 279 -11.94 17.94 -12.05
N CYS A 280 -10.66 18.01 -11.68
CA CYS A 280 -9.96 19.28 -11.47
C CYS A 280 -9.96 20.15 -12.73
N ASP A 281 -9.66 19.59 -13.90
CA ASP A 281 -9.65 20.31 -15.18
C ASP A 281 -11.03 20.89 -15.51
N SER A 282 -12.11 20.09 -15.33
CA SER A 282 -13.48 20.53 -15.57
C SER A 282 -13.91 21.69 -14.68
N LEU A 283 -13.36 21.76 -13.46
CA LEU A 283 -13.63 22.78 -12.46
C LEU A 283 -12.66 23.98 -12.52
N GLY A 284 -11.69 23.97 -13.43
CA GLY A 284 -10.68 25.00 -13.54
C GLY A 284 -9.72 25.06 -12.35
N ILE A 285 -9.43 23.90 -11.72
CA ILE A 285 -8.48 23.74 -10.62
C ILE A 285 -7.15 23.23 -11.18
N LYS A 286 -6.05 23.89 -10.85
CA LYS A 286 -4.72 23.37 -11.17
C LYS A 286 -4.36 22.27 -10.18
N MET A 287 -4.16 21.05 -10.66
CA MET A 287 -3.78 19.91 -9.85
C MET A 287 -2.32 19.52 -10.08
N VAL A 288 -1.65 19.10 -9.02
CA VAL A 288 -0.40 18.35 -9.08
C VAL A 288 -0.56 17.06 -8.28
N ARG A 289 -0.18 15.93 -8.84
CA ARG A 289 -0.10 14.65 -8.12
C ARG A 289 1.34 14.43 -7.66
N VAL A 290 1.53 14.27 -6.37
CA VAL A 290 2.82 13.97 -5.74
C VAL A 290 3.17 12.51 -5.97
N PRO A 291 4.38 12.17 -6.47
CA PRO A 291 4.77 10.77 -6.65
C PRO A 291 4.78 10.02 -5.31
N THR A 292 4.60 8.70 -5.36
CA THR A 292 4.84 7.83 -4.21
C THR A 292 6.33 7.73 -3.89
N VAL A 293 6.70 7.16 -2.74
CA VAL A 293 8.10 7.06 -2.29
C VAL A 293 9.00 6.28 -3.26
N GLY A 294 8.45 5.29 -3.98
CA GLY A 294 9.15 4.51 -5.00
C GLY A 294 10.51 3.99 -4.52
N THR A 295 11.57 4.38 -5.24
CA THR A 295 12.97 3.99 -4.96
C THR A 295 13.79 5.12 -4.30
N ASP A 296 13.14 6.11 -3.66
CA ASP A 296 13.88 7.17 -2.95
C ASP A 296 14.89 6.54 -1.97
N PRO A 297 16.17 6.96 -2.02
CA PRO A 297 17.22 6.33 -1.19
C PRO A 297 16.93 6.35 0.32
N ARG A 298 16.15 7.29 0.81
CA ARG A 298 15.77 7.38 2.24
C ARG A 298 14.72 6.31 2.57
N PHE A 299 13.79 6.07 1.66
CA PHE A 299 12.80 5.01 1.80
C PHE A 299 13.46 3.63 1.70
N VAL A 300 14.35 3.42 0.76
CA VAL A 300 15.14 2.17 0.64
C VAL A 300 15.95 1.92 1.92
N ARG A 301 16.63 2.94 2.44
CA ARG A 301 17.39 2.86 3.70
C ARG A 301 16.49 2.53 4.88
N MET A 302 15.28 3.08 4.93
CA MET A 302 14.28 2.75 5.96
C MET A 302 13.99 1.24 6.00
N ILE A 303 13.85 0.59 4.84
CA ILE A 303 13.63 -0.87 4.81
C ILE A 303 14.80 -1.60 5.49
N VAL A 304 16.04 -1.18 5.24
CA VAL A 304 17.22 -1.74 5.89
C VAL A 304 17.24 -1.43 7.41
N GLU A 305 16.78 -0.26 7.82
CA GLU A 305 16.63 0.10 9.24
C GLU A 305 15.61 -0.81 9.94
N LEU A 306 14.46 -1.08 9.32
CA LEU A 306 13.48 -2.05 9.85
C LEU A 306 14.06 -3.47 9.96
N ILE A 307 14.87 -3.90 8.99
CA ILE A 307 15.59 -5.17 9.04
C ILE A 307 16.55 -5.19 10.25
N LYS A 308 17.31 -4.12 10.47
CA LYS A 308 18.21 -3.98 11.62
C LYS A 308 17.48 -3.96 12.96
N GLU A 309 16.37 -3.24 13.06
CA GLU A 309 15.51 -3.22 14.24
C GLU A 309 15.12 -4.66 14.63
N ARG A 310 14.62 -5.42 13.66
CA ARG A 310 14.14 -6.79 13.89
C ARG A 310 15.26 -7.79 14.15
N THR A 311 16.43 -7.61 13.52
CA THR A 311 17.53 -8.56 13.54
C THR A 311 18.51 -8.31 14.69
N PHE A 312 18.86 -7.05 14.92
CA PHE A 312 19.89 -6.67 15.90
C PHE A 312 19.30 -6.02 17.15
N GLY A 313 17.99 -5.75 17.18
CA GLY A 313 17.35 -5.08 18.30
C GLY A 313 17.83 -3.65 18.49
N VAL A 314 18.22 -2.97 17.40
CA VAL A 314 18.54 -1.54 17.46
C VAL A 314 17.28 -0.74 17.79
N GLU A 315 17.45 0.50 18.25
CA GLU A 315 16.34 1.39 18.58
C GLU A 315 15.40 1.56 17.39
N ARG A 316 14.11 1.39 17.64
CA ARG A 316 13.06 1.52 16.61
C ARG A 316 12.74 2.97 16.37
N GLN A 317 12.85 3.40 15.11
CA GLN A 317 12.63 4.78 14.73
C GLN A 317 11.15 5.07 14.47
N SER A 318 10.66 6.19 15.02
CA SER A 318 9.33 6.73 14.74
C SER A 318 9.29 8.23 14.99
N LEU A 319 8.43 8.94 14.28
CA LEU A 319 8.09 10.33 14.54
C LEU A 319 6.79 10.42 15.34
N GLY A 320 6.60 11.53 16.03
CA GLY A 320 5.43 11.82 16.83
C GLY A 320 5.30 10.97 18.10
N GLU A 321 4.19 11.13 18.80
CA GLU A 321 3.99 10.57 20.15
C GLU A 321 3.49 9.12 20.16
N ARG A 322 3.02 8.59 19.00
CA ARG A 322 2.45 7.23 18.92
C ARG A 322 3.48 6.12 19.08
N GLY A 323 4.77 6.44 18.90
CA GLY A 323 5.85 5.46 18.91
C GLY A 323 5.80 4.47 17.73
N PRO A 324 6.77 3.56 17.67
CA PRO A 324 6.84 2.56 16.60
C PRO A 324 5.78 1.47 16.80
N SER A 325 5.22 0.96 15.68
CA SER A 325 4.29 -0.16 15.72
C SER A 325 4.96 -1.43 16.29
N HIS A 326 4.12 -2.36 16.75
CA HIS A 326 4.58 -3.65 17.28
C HIS A 326 5.18 -4.55 16.18
N ASP A 327 6.18 -5.35 16.54
CA ASP A 327 6.82 -6.33 15.65
C ASP A 327 5.99 -7.62 15.51
N VAL A 328 5.34 -8.04 16.61
CA VAL A 328 4.54 -9.25 16.65
C VAL A 328 3.07 -8.87 16.77
N CYS A 329 2.29 -9.20 15.75
CA CYS A 329 0.86 -8.94 15.76
C CYS A 329 0.13 -9.88 16.72
N PRO A 330 -0.74 -9.37 17.62
CA PRO A 330 -1.71 -10.20 18.34
C PRO A 330 -2.52 -11.10 17.40
N ILE A 331 -3.03 -12.20 17.93
CA ILE A 331 -3.79 -13.17 17.12
C ILE A 331 -5.05 -12.56 16.50
N ASP A 332 -5.65 -11.61 17.19
CA ASP A 332 -6.86 -10.87 16.82
C ASP A 332 -6.59 -9.54 16.12
N CYS A 333 -5.32 -9.19 15.85
CA CYS A 333 -4.95 -7.96 15.17
C CYS A 333 -5.56 -7.88 13.77
N CYS A 334 -6.23 -6.77 13.47
CA CYS A 334 -6.84 -6.46 12.17
C CYS A 334 -7.83 -7.52 11.67
N LEU A 335 -8.60 -8.12 12.56
CA LEU A 335 -9.62 -9.11 12.19
C LEU A 335 -10.70 -8.46 11.32
N TYR A 336 -11.07 -9.15 10.26
CA TYR A 336 -12.21 -8.77 9.44
C TYR A 336 -12.94 -10.02 8.93
N SER A 337 -14.23 -10.13 9.30
CA SER A 337 -15.14 -11.14 8.76
C SER A 337 -16.30 -10.38 8.12
N PRO A 338 -16.40 -10.32 6.80
CA PRO A 338 -17.54 -9.70 6.14
C PRO A 338 -18.81 -10.43 6.60
N LYS A 339 -19.79 -9.68 7.13
CA LYS A 339 -21.10 -10.24 7.43
C LYS A 339 -21.67 -10.77 6.11
N ARG A 340 -21.84 -12.09 6.00
CA ARG A 340 -22.63 -12.67 4.90
C ARG A 340 -24.02 -12.07 5.00
N PRO A 341 -24.60 -11.50 3.91
CA PRO A 341 -26.01 -11.18 3.90
C PRO A 341 -26.77 -12.47 4.25
N PRO A 342 -27.87 -12.40 5.04
CA PRO A 342 -28.68 -13.56 5.33
C PRO A 342 -29.05 -14.19 3.98
N MET A 343 -28.79 -15.50 3.83
CA MET A 343 -29.23 -16.24 2.63
C MET A 343 -30.73 -16.05 2.56
N ALA A 344 -31.22 -15.46 1.47
CA ALA A 344 -32.66 -15.42 1.19
C ALA A 344 -33.15 -16.88 1.29
N GLY A 345 -34.05 -17.14 2.23
CA GLY A 345 -34.55 -18.47 2.50
C GLY A 345 -35.04 -19.08 1.18
N ARG A 346 -34.56 -20.26 0.83
CA ARG A 346 -35.21 -21.06 -0.19
C ARG A 346 -36.68 -21.24 0.26
N PRO A 347 -37.66 -20.94 -0.62
CA PRO A 347 -39.02 -21.34 -0.30
C PRO A 347 -39.03 -22.85 -0.08
N VAL A 348 -39.50 -23.29 1.09
CA VAL A 348 -39.78 -24.69 1.37
C VAL A 348 -40.96 -25.01 0.44
N SER A 349 -40.73 -25.86 -0.55
CA SER A 349 -41.80 -26.46 -1.34
C SER A 349 -42.48 -27.47 -0.48
N ASP A 350 -43.77 -27.24 -0.20
CA ASP A 350 -44.67 -28.22 0.34
C ASP A 350 -44.83 -29.46 -0.58
#